data_9d3765c7df933b143a7974c4807b19b7
#
_entry.id   9d3765c7df933b143a7974c4807b19b7
#
_cell.length_a   1.000
_cell.length_b   1.000
_cell.length_c   1.000
_cell.angle_alpha   90.00
_cell.angle_beta   90.00
_cell.angle_gamma   90.00
#
_symmetry.space_group_name_H-M   'P 1'
#
loop_
_entity.id
_entity.type
_entity.pdbx_description
1 polymer ?
#
loop_
_entity_poly.entity_id
_entity_poly.type
_entity_poly.pdbx_seq_one_letter_code
_entity_poly.pdbx_strand_id
1 'polypeptide(L)'
;MESYIDELRKQSIGGVIKYIKLKNLTDALIELPSIEVQRKIVNIISKSKEIVRRKENEFELLDELVRARFVEMFGDPIENQKNWQVVKIRDIVTDVRYGTSKPAVEGGKYPYLRMNNLTVDGGLDLSDLKYIDIPDNEIEKCVVRKGDILFNRTNSIDLIGKTAVFNLLDDMVIAGYIIRIRLNDQILPDVFSQYMNLEAMKKVLKGMAKGAVNQANINAQELQSIKVYIPDMELQKQYVEFKEEIDKSRLLSNHSLSLIKSITF
;
A
#
# COMPACT_ATOMS: atom_id res chain seq x y z
N MET A 1 24.70 -18.15 9.78
CA MET A 1 25.33 -16.81 9.92
C MET A 1 24.90 -16.10 11.19
N GLU A 2 23.60 -16.12 11.56
CA GLU A 2 23.12 -15.50 12.81
C GLU A 2 23.81 -16.03 14.07
N SER A 3 24.03 -17.35 14.20
CA SER A 3 24.72 -17.95 15.34
C SER A 3 26.14 -17.44 15.53
N TYR A 4 26.85 -17.11 14.45
CA TYR A 4 28.20 -16.58 14.51
C TYR A 4 28.23 -15.09 14.87
N ILE A 5 27.28 -14.31 14.42
CA ILE A 5 27.10 -12.90 14.82
C ILE A 5 26.84 -12.80 16.33
N ASP A 6 26.03 -13.70 16.89
CA ASP A 6 25.77 -13.75 18.32
C ASP A 6 27.01 -14.15 19.13
N GLU A 7 27.82 -15.05 18.62
CA GLU A 7 29.11 -15.39 19.23
C GLU A 7 30.09 -14.19 19.21
N LEU A 8 30.17 -13.47 18.09
CA LEU A 8 30.97 -12.24 18.02
C LEU A 8 30.43 -11.13 18.95
N ARG A 9 29.10 -11.02 19.09
CA ARG A 9 28.48 -10.08 20.06
C ARG A 9 28.89 -10.39 21.50
N LYS A 10 28.95 -11.67 21.88
CA LYS A 10 29.40 -12.10 23.20
C LYS A 10 30.90 -11.76 23.45
N GLN A 11 31.70 -11.78 22.39
CA GLN A 11 33.14 -11.46 22.46
C GLN A 11 33.41 -9.95 22.35
N SER A 12 32.37 -9.12 22.15
CA SER A 12 32.52 -7.67 22.07
C SER A 12 32.87 -7.06 23.43
N ILE A 13 33.81 -6.12 23.42
CA ILE A 13 34.27 -5.37 24.61
C ILE A 13 33.96 -3.89 24.47
N GLY A 14 33.86 -3.17 25.59
CA GLY A 14 33.55 -1.73 25.65
C GLY A 14 32.28 -1.45 26.45
N GLY A 15 32.20 -0.26 27.01
CA GLY A 15 31.06 0.20 27.81
C GLY A 15 29.93 0.77 26.94
N VAL A 16 30.03 2.03 26.56
CA VAL A 16 29.01 2.73 25.76
C VAL A 16 29.06 2.33 24.28
N ILE A 17 30.27 2.18 23.73
CA ILE A 17 30.48 1.68 22.36
C ILE A 17 31.14 0.32 22.43
N LYS A 18 30.48 -0.71 21.91
CA LYS A 18 31.03 -2.06 21.84
C LYS A 18 31.82 -2.25 20.55
N TYR A 19 32.99 -2.87 20.65
CA TYR A 19 33.85 -3.17 19.52
C TYR A 19 34.41 -4.60 19.60
N ILE A 20 34.83 -5.14 18.47
CA ILE A 20 35.44 -6.46 18.33
C ILE A 20 36.90 -6.25 17.92
N LYS A 21 37.84 -6.95 18.55
CA LYS A 21 39.24 -6.91 18.15
C LYS A 21 39.42 -7.63 16.83
N LEU A 22 40.37 -7.18 16.01
CA LEU A 22 40.72 -7.86 14.74
C LEU A 22 41.01 -9.35 14.95
N LYS A 23 41.67 -9.69 16.03
CA LYS A 23 42.00 -11.09 16.39
C LYS A 23 40.71 -11.95 16.52
N ASN A 24 39.64 -11.45 17.06
CA ASN A 24 38.38 -12.21 17.16
C ASN A 24 37.80 -12.56 15.78
N LEU A 25 38.08 -11.73 14.76
CA LEU A 25 37.67 -12.01 13.39
C LEU A 25 38.62 -12.96 12.68
N THR A 26 39.94 -12.81 12.87
CA THR A 26 40.94 -13.66 12.21
C THR A 26 41.03 -15.08 12.79
N ASP A 27 40.72 -15.22 14.08
CA ASP A 27 40.71 -16.53 14.75
C ASP A 27 39.35 -17.24 14.63
N ALA A 28 38.40 -16.65 13.92
CA ALA A 28 37.08 -17.21 13.67
C ALA A 28 37.17 -18.49 12.81
N LEU A 29 36.66 -19.57 13.33
CA LEU A 29 36.53 -20.82 12.58
C LEU A 29 35.19 -20.83 11.86
N ILE A 30 35.22 -20.96 10.55
CA ILE A 30 34.04 -21.14 9.71
C ILE A 30 34.10 -22.48 9.00
N GLU A 31 32.99 -23.20 8.99
CA GLU A 31 32.87 -24.41 8.20
C GLU A 31 32.76 -24.05 6.71
N LEU A 32 33.72 -24.53 5.91
CA LEU A 32 33.71 -24.31 4.46
C LEU A 32 33.26 -25.61 3.78
N PRO A 33 32.08 -25.62 3.16
CA PRO A 33 31.67 -26.72 2.30
C PRO A 33 32.64 -26.90 1.13
N SER A 34 32.66 -28.09 0.53
CA SER A 34 33.45 -28.30 -0.68
C SER A 34 33.09 -27.30 -1.78
N ILE A 35 34.02 -26.96 -2.66
CA ILE A 35 33.81 -25.99 -3.74
C ILE A 35 32.65 -26.39 -4.65
N GLU A 36 32.41 -27.69 -4.81
CA GLU A 36 31.26 -28.18 -5.58
C GLU A 36 29.93 -27.84 -4.89
N VAL A 37 29.86 -28.01 -3.56
CA VAL A 37 28.69 -27.65 -2.76
C VAL A 37 28.47 -26.14 -2.78
N GLN A 38 29.55 -25.34 -2.62
CA GLN A 38 29.45 -23.87 -2.73
C GLN A 38 28.88 -23.44 -4.08
N ARG A 39 29.36 -24.03 -5.20
CA ARG A 39 28.83 -23.73 -6.55
C ARG A 39 27.36 -24.11 -6.68
N LYS A 40 26.92 -25.24 -6.13
CA LYS A 40 25.49 -25.62 -6.11
C LYS A 40 24.65 -24.62 -5.35
N ILE A 41 25.09 -24.20 -4.15
CA ILE A 41 24.39 -23.19 -3.34
C ILE A 41 24.28 -21.87 -4.09
N VAL A 42 25.39 -21.35 -4.64
CA VAL A 42 25.39 -20.10 -5.42
C VAL A 42 24.45 -20.18 -6.61
N ASN A 43 24.44 -21.31 -7.34
CA ASN A 43 23.53 -21.48 -8.48
C ASN A 43 22.04 -21.47 -8.04
N ILE A 44 21.69 -22.13 -6.94
CA ILE A 44 20.33 -22.12 -6.40
C ILE A 44 19.93 -20.71 -6.01
N ILE A 45 20.75 -20.01 -5.22
CA ILE A 45 20.47 -18.64 -4.78
C ILE A 45 20.32 -17.69 -5.97
N SER A 46 21.20 -17.80 -6.98
CA SER A 46 21.14 -16.95 -8.17
C SER A 46 19.85 -17.17 -8.96
N LYS A 47 19.44 -18.44 -9.16
CA LYS A 47 18.17 -18.76 -9.83
C LYS A 47 16.96 -18.27 -9.03
N SER A 48 16.97 -18.44 -7.71
CA SER A 48 15.90 -17.94 -6.85
C SER A 48 15.77 -16.43 -6.94
N LYS A 49 16.88 -15.68 -6.88
CA LYS A 49 16.89 -14.22 -7.07
C LYS A 49 16.36 -13.80 -8.45
N GLU A 50 16.70 -14.53 -9.49
CA GLU A 50 16.20 -14.27 -10.83
C GLU A 50 14.68 -14.47 -10.91
N ILE A 51 14.15 -15.54 -10.31
CA ILE A 51 12.69 -15.79 -10.26
C ILE A 51 11.98 -14.68 -9.50
N VAL A 52 12.50 -14.26 -8.33
CA VAL A 52 11.95 -13.15 -7.55
C VAL A 52 11.87 -11.88 -8.41
N ARG A 53 12.98 -11.49 -9.06
CA ARG A 53 13.03 -10.31 -9.92
C ARG A 53 12.03 -10.38 -11.08
N ARG A 54 11.92 -11.54 -11.73
CA ARG A 54 10.96 -11.73 -12.84
C ARG A 54 9.52 -11.56 -12.35
N LYS A 55 9.20 -12.04 -11.16
CA LYS A 55 7.86 -11.89 -10.57
C LYS A 55 7.55 -10.45 -10.14
N GLU A 56 8.54 -9.75 -9.60
CA GLU A 56 8.39 -8.33 -9.28
C GLU A 56 8.12 -7.51 -10.56
N ASN A 57 8.85 -7.74 -11.64
CA ASN A 57 8.58 -7.11 -12.94
C ASN A 57 7.19 -7.49 -13.50
N GLU A 58 6.76 -8.75 -13.34
CA GLU A 58 5.41 -9.18 -13.75
C GLU A 58 4.33 -8.38 -13.03
N PHE A 59 4.48 -8.12 -11.73
CA PHE A 59 3.53 -7.31 -10.97
C PHE A 59 3.49 -5.85 -11.44
N GLU A 60 4.65 -5.24 -11.73
CA GLU A 60 4.70 -3.90 -12.31
C GLU A 60 3.96 -3.82 -13.65
N LEU A 61 4.14 -4.82 -14.52
CA LEU A 61 3.42 -4.89 -15.80
C LEU A 61 1.91 -5.08 -15.63
N LEU A 62 1.49 -5.86 -14.63
CA LEU A 62 0.05 -6.00 -14.31
C LEU A 62 -0.55 -4.67 -13.81
N ASP A 63 0.19 -3.88 -13.03
CA ASP A 63 -0.23 -2.54 -12.61
C ASP A 63 -0.35 -1.59 -13.80
N GLU A 64 0.62 -1.64 -14.73
CA GLU A 64 0.55 -0.86 -15.96
C GLU A 64 -0.65 -1.27 -16.82
N LEU A 65 -0.93 -2.56 -16.92
CA LEU A 65 -2.06 -3.09 -17.67
C LEU A 65 -3.40 -2.61 -17.08
N VAL A 66 -3.55 -2.63 -15.75
CA VAL A 66 -4.75 -2.12 -15.08
C VAL A 66 -4.94 -0.63 -15.35
N ARG A 67 -3.86 0.17 -15.27
CA ARG A 67 -3.91 1.61 -15.59
C ARG A 67 -4.22 1.87 -17.07
N ALA A 68 -3.57 1.14 -17.97
CA ALA A 68 -3.81 1.27 -19.40
C ALA A 68 -5.25 0.92 -19.77
N ARG A 69 -5.79 -0.17 -19.21
CA ARG A 69 -7.18 -0.57 -19.41
C ARG A 69 -8.17 0.47 -18.92
N PHE A 70 -7.89 1.09 -17.76
CA PHE A 70 -8.71 2.19 -17.27
C PHE A 70 -8.78 3.35 -18.27
N VAL A 71 -7.62 3.80 -18.76
CA VAL A 71 -7.55 4.93 -19.71
C VAL A 71 -8.18 4.56 -21.06
N GLU A 72 -8.01 3.33 -21.53
CA GLU A 72 -8.66 2.84 -22.74
C GLU A 72 -10.19 2.88 -22.61
N MET A 73 -10.73 2.39 -21.50
CA MET A 73 -12.17 2.30 -21.26
C MET A 73 -12.80 3.66 -20.96
N PHE A 74 -12.16 4.48 -20.15
CA PHE A 74 -12.77 5.70 -19.61
C PHE A 74 -12.14 7.01 -20.11
N GLY A 75 -10.95 6.95 -20.70
CA GLY A 75 -10.19 8.13 -21.13
C GLY A 75 -9.34 8.73 -20.01
N ASP A 76 -8.57 9.77 -20.35
CA ASP A 76 -7.79 10.52 -19.38
C ASP A 76 -8.69 11.27 -18.40
N PRO A 77 -8.40 11.25 -17.07
CA PRO A 77 -9.25 11.86 -16.04
C PRO A 77 -9.36 13.38 -16.15
N ILE A 78 -8.41 14.05 -16.81
CA ILE A 78 -8.39 15.51 -16.94
C ILE A 78 -9.00 15.94 -18.27
N GLU A 79 -8.63 15.27 -19.36
CA GLU A 79 -9.08 15.64 -20.71
C GLU A 79 -10.54 15.22 -20.99
N ASN A 80 -11.02 14.16 -20.32
CA ASN A 80 -12.39 13.63 -20.50
C ASN A 80 -12.79 13.46 -21.97
N GLN A 81 -11.94 12.86 -22.77
CA GLN A 81 -12.10 12.70 -24.23
C GLN A 81 -13.42 11.99 -24.63
N LYS A 82 -13.98 11.21 -23.70
CA LYS A 82 -15.26 10.47 -23.90
C LYS A 82 -16.50 11.29 -23.52
N ASN A 83 -16.32 12.52 -23.05
CA ASN A 83 -17.40 13.44 -22.68
C ASN A 83 -18.34 12.89 -21.59
N TRP A 84 -17.79 12.14 -20.62
CA TRP A 84 -18.55 11.71 -19.45
C TRP A 84 -19.08 12.91 -18.66
N GLN A 85 -20.19 12.71 -17.94
CA GLN A 85 -20.72 13.72 -17.03
C GLN A 85 -19.68 14.04 -15.95
N VAL A 86 -19.37 15.31 -15.78
CA VAL A 86 -18.43 15.80 -14.74
C VAL A 86 -19.22 16.30 -13.54
N VAL A 87 -18.87 15.78 -12.37
CA VAL A 87 -19.45 16.16 -11.07
C VAL A 87 -18.33 16.47 -10.08
N LYS A 88 -18.65 16.99 -8.91
CA LYS A 88 -17.70 17.08 -7.80
C LYS A 88 -17.76 15.81 -6.94
N ILE A 89 -16.68 15.47 -6.27
CA ILE A 89 -16.66 14.33 -5.33
C ILE A 89 -17.79 14.45 -4.30
N ARG A 90 -18.12 15.67 -3.83
CA ARG A 90 -19.25 15.90 -2.91
C ARG A 90 -20.60 15.39 -3.42
N ASP A 91 -20.78 15.31 -4.72
CA ASP A 91 -22.05 14.94 -5.36
C ASP A 91 -22.22 13.41 -5.45
N ILE A 92 -21.14 12.66 -5.21
CA ILE A 92 -21.09 11.20 -5.30
C ILE A 92 -20.76 10.50 -3.98
N VAL A 93 -20.73 11.23 -2.87
CA VAL A 93 -20.45 10.68 -1.54
C VAL A 93 -21.68 10.74 -0.64
N THR A 94 -21.83 9.70 0.17
CA THR A 94 -22.86 9.62 1.21
C THR A 94 -22.32 9.94 2.61
N ASP A 95 -21.02 9.70 2.83
CA ASP A 95 -20.34 10.03 4.08
C ASP A 95 -18.85 10.29 3.85
N VAL A 96 -18.30 11.28 4.57
CA VAL A 96 -16.87 11.61 4.55
C VAL A 96 -16.42 11.89 5.97
N ARG A 97 -15.48 11.09 6.49
CA ARG A 97 -15.02 11.17 7.88
C ARG A 97 -13.51 11.11 8.00
N TYR A 98 -12.97 11.86 8.92
CA TYR A 98 -11.59 11.70 9.36
C TYR A 98 -11.47 10.51 10.30
N GLY A 99 -10.32 9.85 10.29
CA GLY A 99 -9.95 8.88 11.31
C GLY A 99 -9.67 9.54 12.67
N THR A 100 -9.33 8.72 13.64
CA THR A 100 -9.02 9.16 15.01
C THR A 100 -7.57 9.66 15.14
N SER A 101 -7.35 10.66 15.99
CA SER A 101 -6.01 11.12 16.39
C SER A 101 -5.45 10.39 17.62
N LYS A 102 -6.21 9.44 18.20
CA LYS A 102 -5.75 8.66 19.35
C LYS A 102 -4.52 7.82 18.95
N PRO A 103 -3.55 7.63 19.84
CA PRO A 103 -2.38 6.82 19.58
C PRO A 103 -2.72 5.32 19.50
N ALA A 104 -1.89 4.57 18.78
CA ALA A 104 -1.93 3.11 18.82
C ALA A 104 -1.60 2.59 20.21
N VAL A 105 -2.21 1.45 20.58
CA VAL A 105 -2.02 0.76 21.87
C VAL A 105 -1.60 -0.68 21.57
N GLU A 106 -0.60 -1.18 22.28
CA GLU A 106 -0.20 -2.58 22.15
C GLU A 106 -1.31 -3.48 22.73
N GLY A 107 -1.73 -4.49 21.92
CA GLY A 107 -2.85 -5.36 22.31
C GLY A 107 -4.23 -4.71 22.27
N GLY A 108 -4.39 -3.55 21.65
CA GLY A 108 -5.67 -2.86 21.49
C GLY A 108 -6.73 -3.71 20.79
N LYS A 109 -8.00 -3.38 21.01
CA LYS A 109 -9.17 -4.16 20.55
C LYS A 109 -9.34 -4.16 19.03
N TYR A 110 -9.05 -3.04 18.36
CA TYR A 110 -9.32 -2.87 16.94
C TYR A 110 -8.04 -2.77 16.12
N PRO A 111 -7.95 -3.45 14.96
CA PRO A 111 -6.88 -3.21 13.99
C PRO A 111 -6.90 -1.74 13.53
N TYR A 112 -5.72 -1.12 13.39
CA TYR A 112 -5.57 0.31 13.18
C TYR A 112 -4.75 0.62 11.94
N LEU A 113 -5.42 1.12 10.91
CA LEU A 113 -4.81 1.51 9.64
C LEU A 113 -4.23 2.92 9.73
N ARG A 114 -2.97 3.04 9.36
CA ARG A 114 -2.21 4.29 9.30
C ARG A 114 -1.82 4.60 7.84
N MET A 115 -1.31 5.79 7.58
CA MET A 115 -0.89 6.22 6.24
C MET A 115 0.11 5.27 5.56
N ASN A 116 0.90 4.52 6.33
CA ASN A 116 1.87 3.54 5.82
C ASN A 116 1.21 2.23 5.35
N ASN A 117 -0.01 1.96 5.82
CA ASN A 117 -0.76 0.78 5.39
C ASN A 117 -1.45 0.96 4.03
N LEU A 118 -1.48 2.19 3.48
CA LEU A 118 -1.93 2.43 2.10
C LEU A 118 -0.73 2.42 1.16
N THR A 119 -0.76 1.60 0.13
CA THR A 119 0.29 1.52 -0.89
C THR A 119 0.10 2.57 -2.00
N VAL A 120 1.12 2.83 -2.80
CA VAL A 120 1.07 3.85 -3.86
C VAL A 120 0.16 3.43 -5.01
N ASP A 121 0.06 2.14 -5.25
CA ASP A 121 -0.78 1.51 -6.27
C ASP A 121 -2.25 1.36 -5.87
N GLY A 122 -2.61 1.77 -4.64
CA GLY A 122 -4.00 1.75 -4.15
C GLY A 122 -4.40 0.47 -3.41
N GLY A 123 -3.44 -0.33 -3.01
CA GLY A 123 -3.62 -1.50 -2.15
C GLY A 123 -3.50 -1.20 -0.66
N LEU A 124 -3.59 -2.26 0.15
CA LEU A 124 -3.37 -2.24 1.59
C LEU A 124 -2.18 -3.15 1.96
N ASP A 125 -1.23 -2.63 2.72
CA ASP A 125 -0.15 -3.39 3.35
C ASP A 125 -0.43 -3.53 4.85
N LEU A 126 -0.68 -4.75 5.29
CA LEU A 126 -1.00 -5.09 6.68
C LEU A 126 0.20 -5.67 7.44
N SER A 127 1.39 -5.67 6.86
CA SER A 127 2.60 -6.27 7.47
C SER A 127 3.02 -5.59 8.79
N ASP A 128 2.80 -4.28 8.93
CA ASP A 128 3.00 -3.49 10.17
C ASP A 128 1.67 -2.94 10.69
N LEU A 129 0.68 -3.82 10.91
CA LEU A 129 -0.61 -3.43 11.45
C LEU A 129 -0.47 -3.11 12.94
N LYS A 130 -0.98 -1.95 13.36
CA LYS A 130 -1.10 -1.56 14.77
C LYS A 130 -2.51 -1.81 15.27
N TYR A 131 -2.70 -1.62 16.56
CA TYR A 131 -4.00 -1.80 17.24
C TYR A 131 -4.33 -0.55 18.04
N ILE A 132 -5.62 -0.39 18.37
CA ILE A 132 -6.13 0.77 19.10
C ILE A 132 -7.36 0.41 19.92
N ASP A 133 -7.55 1.13 21.04
CA ASP A 133 -8.79 1.12 21.80
C ASP A 133 -9.61 2.38 21.49
N ILE A 134 -10.85 2.18 21.08
CA ILE A 134 -11.81 3.24 20.79
C ILE A 134 -13.08 3.00 21.60
N PRO A 135 -13.61 4.01 22.30
CA PRO A 135 -14.90 3.93 22.95
C PRO A 135 -16.03 3.61 21.97
N ASP A 136 -17.00 2.80 22.38
CA ASP A 136 -18.07 2.33 21.50
C ASP A 136 -18.88 3.49 20.86
N ASN A 137 -19.03 4.62 21.56
CA ASN A 137 -19.71 5.81 21.04
C ASN A 137 -18.90 6.61 20.00
N GLU A 138 -17.61 6.32 19.83
CA GLU A 138 -16.73 6.97 18.84
C GLU A 138 -16.43 6.07 17.63
N ILE A 139 -16.69 4.76 17.74
CA ILE A 139 -16.26 3.78 16.72
C ILE A 139 -16.83 4.10 15.33
N GLU A 140 -18.11 4.47 15.24
CA GLU A 140 -18.76 4.78 13.96
C GLU A 140 -18.14 5.98 13.22
N LYS A 141 -17.42 6.84 13.91
CA LYS A 141 -16.73 7.99 13.31
C LYS A 141 -15.48 7.59 12.54
N CYS A 142 -14.79 6.51 12.96
CA CYS A 142 -13.48 6.13 12.44
C CYS A 142 -13.38 4.68 11.97
N VAL A 143 -14.44 3.89 12.07
CA VAL A 143 -14.49 2.52 11.55
C VAL A 143 -14.61 2.55 10.02
N VAL A 144 -13.94 1.59 9.38
CA VAL A 144 -14.02 1.33 7.95
C VAL A 144 -14.55 -0.06 7.69
N ARG A 145 -15.36 -0.19 6.66
CA ARG A 145 -16.04 -1.42 6.25
C ARG A 145 -15.83 -1.68 4.77
N LYS A 146 -16.03 -2.91 4.36
CA LYS A 146 -15.90 -3.32 2.96
C LYS A 146 -16.63 -2.35 2.03
N GLY A 147 -15.93 -1.87 1.01
CA GLY A 147 -16.42 -0.89 0.03
C GLY A 147 -16.11 0.56 0.38
N ASP A 148 -15.68 0.87 1.61
CA ASP A 148 -15.23 2.21 1.96
C ASP A 148 -13.93 2.56 1.20
N ILE A 149 -13.80 3.82 0.80
CA ILE A 149 -12.56 4.37 0.21
C ILE A 149 -11.73 5.01 1.32
N LEU A 150 -10.44 4.72 1.29
CA LEU A 150 -9.44 5.31 2.17
C LEU A 150 -8.58 6.29 1.38
N PHE A 151 -8.57 7.54 1.77
CA PHE A 151 -7.77 8.59 1.15
C PHE A 151 -6.71 9.10 2.13
N ASN A 152 -5.43 8.98 1.77
CA ASN A 152 -4.33 9.50 2.59
C ASN A 152 -4.21 11.02 2.41
N ARG A 153 -4.71 11.77 3.39
CA ARG A 153 -4.82 13.23 3.37
C ARG A 153 -3.56 13.98 3.78
N THR A 154 -2.63 13.33 4.48
CA THR A 154 -1.40 13.95 4.99
C THR A 154 -0.23 13.02 4.79
N ASN A 155 0.77 13.47 4.05
CA ASN A 155 2.01 12.74 3.78
C ASN A 155 3.06 13.72 3.21
N SER A 156 4.25 13.21 2.82
CA SER A 156 5.12 13.96 1.92
C SER A 156 4.40 14.27 0.61
N ILE A 157 4.81 15.31 -0.08
CA ILE A 157 4.18 15.76 -1.34
C ILE A 157 4.15 14.66 -2.41
N ASP A 158 5.11 13.75 -2.41
CA ASP A 158 5.17 12.65 -3.37
C ASP A 158 4.21 11.49 -3.05
N LEU A 159 3.85 11.34 -1.78
CA LEU A 159 3.01 10.25 -1.30
C LEU A 159 1.60 10.67 -0.92
N ILE A 160 1.25 11.96 -1.05
CA ILE A 160 -0.09 12.46 -0.73
C ILE A 160 -1.13 11.90 -1.69
N GLY A 161 -2.33 11.68 -1.19
CA GLY A 161 -3.45 11.25 -2.01
C GLY A 161 -3.43 9.78 -2.43
N LYS A 162 -2.65 8.91 -1.75
CA LYS A 162 -2.82 7.46 -1.91
C LYS A 162 -4.27 7.10 -1.61
N THR A 163 -4.91 6.37 -2.50
CA THR A 163 -6.33 6.03 -2.39
C THR A 163 -6.51 4.54 -2.54
N ALA A 164 -7.13 3.89 -1.57
CA ALA A 164 -7.36 2.45 -1.56
C ALA A 164 -8.82 2.11 -1.32
N VAL A 165 -9.29 0.99 -1.85
CA VAL A 165 -10.57 0.38 -1.47
C VAL A 165 -10.35 -0.52 -0.27
N PHE A 166 -11.18 -0.40 0.75
CA PHE A 166 -11.16 -1.32 1.87
C PHE A 166 -11.98 -2.56 1.52
N ASN A 167 -11.30 -3.64 1.16
CA ASN A 167 -11.92 -4.90 0.68
C ASN A 167 -11.85 -6.05 1.70
N LEU A 168 -11.45 -5.76 2.94
CA LEU A 168 -11.35 -6.77 4.00
C LEU A 168 -12.72 -7.05 4.60
N LEU A 169 -12.87 -8.25 5.22
CA LEU A 169 -14.12 -8.67 5.84
C LEU A 169 -14.30 -8.09 7.23
N ASP A 170 -13.21 -7.96 7.98
CA ASP A 170 -13.22 -7.46 9.34
C ASP A 170 -13.11 -5.94 9.36
N ASP A 171 -13.96 -5.30 10.15
CA ASP A 171 -13.94 -3.86 10.37
C ASP A 171 -12.62 -3.43 11.02
N MET A 172 -12.08 -2.29 10.57
CA MET A 172 -10.86 -1.69 11.11
C MET A 172 -11.09 -0.22 11.46
N VAL A 173 -10.15 0.35 12.20
CA VAL A 173 -10.16 1.78 12.55
C VAL A 173 -9.08 2.51 11.75
N ILE A 174 -9.34 3.75 11.33
CA ILE A 174 -8.37 4.57 10.58
C ILE A 174 -7.82 5.72 11.41
N ALA A 175 -6.54 6.04 11.15
CA ALA A 175 -5.83 7.17 11.74
C ALA A 175 -6.25 8.51 11.13
N GLY A 176 -6.09 9.60 11.86
CA GLY A 176 -6.48 10.96 11.45
C GLY A 176 -5.81 11.48 10.17
N TYR A 177 -4.76 10.81 9.69
CA TYR A 177 -4.11 11.07 8.40
C TYR A 177 -4.82 10.41 7.21
N ILE A 178 -5.91 9.69 7.46
CA ILE A 178 -6.76 9.06 6.45
C ILE A 178 -8.17 9.66 6.53
N ILE A 179 -8.77 9.91 5.38
CA ILE A 179 -10.20 10.22 5.25
C ILE A 179 -10.89 8.96 4.72
N ARG A 180 -11.95 8.52 5.40
CA ARG A 180 -12.91 7.54 4.89
C ARG A 180 -13.91 8.25 4.00
N ILE A 181 -14.21 7.66 2.85
CA ILE A 181 -15.24 8.13 1.90
C ILE A 181 -16.17 6.95 1.63
N ARG A 182 -17.47 7.16 1.77
CA ARG A 182 -18.52 6.26 1.30
C ARG A 182 -19.14 6.84 0.06
N LEU A 183 -19.09 6.09 -1.02
CA LEU A 183 -19.66 6.51 -2.31
C LEU A 183 -21.16 6.19 -2.34
N ASN A 184 -21.87 6.90 -3.23
CA ASN A 184 -23.20 6.49 -3.64
C ASN A 184 -23.13 5.49 -4.81
N ASP A 185 -24.26 5.15 -5.40
CA ASP A 185 -24.41 4.14 -6.46
C ASP A 185 -24.00 4.62 -7.87
N GLN A 186 -23.50 5.85 -8.03
CA GLN A 186 -23.11 6.38 -9.34
C GLN A 186 -21.72 5.93 -9.78
N ILE A 187 -20.83 5.57 -8.84
CA ILE A 187 -19.46 5.15 -9.14
C ILE A 187 -19.02 4.01 -8.24
N LEU A 188 -18.43 2.99 -8.84
CA LEU A 188 -17.91 1.83 -8.10
C LEU A 188 -16.59 2.18 -7.38
N PRO A 189 -16.35 1.65 -6.17
CA PRO A 189 -15.16 1.93 -5.36
C PRO A 189 -13.84 1.72 -6.11
N ASP A 190 -13.72 0.61 -6.87
CA ASP A 190 -12.52 0.29 -7.62
C ASP A 190 -12.25 1.27 -8.76
N VAL A 191 -13.31 1.73 -9.44
CA VAL A 191 -13.22 2.76 -10.49
C VAL A 191 -12.77 4.09 -9.89
N PHE A 192 -13.37 4.51 -8.77
CA PHE A 192 -13.00 5.74 -8.09
C PHE A 192 -11.55 5.69 -7.56
N SER A 193 -11.16 4.59 -6.91
CA SER A 193 -9.80 4.41 -6.40
C SER A 193 -8.77 4.47 -7.52
N GLN A 194 -9.01 3.77 -8.64
CA GLN A 194 -8.10 3.80 -9.79
C GLN A 194 -8.02 5.21 -10.40
N TYR A 195 -9.15 5.90 -10.56
CA TYR A 195 -9.21 7.28 -11.03
C TYR A 195 -8.30 8.20 -10.21
N MET A 196 -8.41 8.13 -8.87
CA MET A 196 -7.62 8.95 -7.95
C MET A 196 -6.13 8.60 -7.93
N ASN A 197 -5.76 7.37 -8.33
CA ASN A 197 -4.38 6.91 -8.37
C ASN A 197 -3.70 7.09 -9.74
N LEU A 198 -4.41 7.54 -10.78
CA LEU A 198 -3.79 7.87 -12.06
C LEU A 198 -2.81 9.05 -11.93
N GLU A 199 -1.74 9.02 -12.70
CA GLU A 199 -0.67 10.03 -12.64
C GLU A 199 -1.20 11.46 -12.89
N ALA A 200 -2.17 11.62 -13.80
CA ALA A 200 -2.81 12.90 -14.06
C ALA A 200 -3.52 13.45 -12.80
N MET A 201 -4.25 12.60 -12.06
CA MET A 201 -4.89 12.99 -10.80
C MET A 201 -3.88 13.22 -9.68
N LYS A 202 -2.79 12.43 -9.62
CA LYS A 202 -1.72 12.69 -8.65
C LYS A 202 -1.10 14.08 -8.84
N LYS A 203 -0.94 14.55 -10.08
CA LYS A 203 -0.50 15.93 -10.36
C LYS A 203 -1.48 16.97 -9.83
N VAL A 204 -2.78 16.76 -10.01
CA VAL A 204 -3.82 17.63 -9.44
C VAL A 204 -3.74 17.66 -7.91
N LEU A 205 -3.67 16.48 -7.26
CA LEU A 205 -3.57 16.37 -5.82
C LEU A 205 -2.32 17.05 -5.26
N LYS A 206 -1.15 16.87 -5.89
CA LYS A 206 0.09 17.57 -5.53
C LYS A 206 -0.05 19.09 -5.66
N GLY A 207 -0.72 19.57 -6.72
CA GLY A 207 -0.97 21.00 -6.93
C GLY A 207 -1.96 21.62 -5.92
N MET A 208 -2.87 20.83 -5.37
CA MET A 208 -3.84 21.26 -4.36
C MET A 208 -3.29 21.24 -2.94
N ALA A 209 -2.32 20.36 -2.69
CA ALA A 209 -1.82 20.10 -1.35
C ALA A 209 -1.16 21.33 -0.75
N LYS A 210 -1.50 21.62 0.51
CA LYS A 210 -0.94 22.74 1.29
C LYS A 210 0.05 22.24 2.34
N GLY A 211 1.01 23.07 2.70
CA GLY A 211 2.00 22.77 3.73
C GLY A 211 3.41 22.63 3.17
N ALA A 212 4.32 22.12 4.00
CA ALA A 212 5.71 21.89 3.61
C ALA A 212 5.85 20.61 2.76
N VAL A 213 6.96 20.51 2.02
CA VAL A 213 7.24 19.34 1.15
C VAL A 213 7.13 18.01 1.91
N ASN A 214 7.58 17.96 3.15
CA ASN A 214 7.56 16.76 3.98
C ASN A 214 6.23 16.53 4.72
N GLN A 215 5.30 17.48 4.68
CA GLN A 215 4.01 17.41 5.37
C GLN A 215 2.94 18.18 4.59
N ALA A 216 2.67 17.71 3.40
CA ALA A 216 1.58 18.19 2.57
C ALA A 216 0.22 17.67 3.11
N ASN A 217 -0.85 18.43 2.90
CA ASN A 217 -2.18 18.11 3.41
C ASN A 217 -3.27 18.54 2.44
N ILE A 218 -4.30 17.69 2.30
CA ILE A 218 -5.56 17.96 1.61
C ILE A 218 -6.70 17.70 2.60
N ASN A 219 -7.50 18.70 2.91
CA ASN A 219 -8.63 18.54 3.81
C ASN A 219 -9.87 17.95 3.10
N ALA A 220 -10.87 17.53 3.88
CA ALA A 220 -12.09 16.92 3.32
C ALA A 220 -12.90 17.86 2.41
N GLN A 221 -12.86 19.17 2.62
CA GLN A 221 -13.56 20.12 1.76
C GLN A 221 -12.84 20.29 0.42
N GLU A 222 -11.51 20.37 0.45
CA GLU A 222 -10.67 20.39 -0.75
C GLU A 222 -10.86 19.11 -1.57
N LEU A 223 -10.77 17.93 -0.93
CA LEU A 223 -11.03 16.64 -1.56
C LEU A 223 -12.42 16.61 -2.22
N GLN A 224 -13.46 17.00 -1.52
CA GLN A 224 -14.84 17.01 -2.03
C GLN A 224 -15.09 18.07 -3.14
N SER A 225 -14.19 19.03 -3.32
CA SER A 225 -14.26 20.02 -4.39
C SER A 225 -13.69 19.55 -5.73
N ILE A 226 -12.94 18.44 -5.73
CA ILE A 226 -12.31 17.87 -6.93
C ILE A 226 -13.40 17.44 -7.90
N LYS A 227 -13.20 17.78 -9.18
CA LYS A 227 -14.05 17.32 -10.28
C LYS A 227 -13.63 15.93 -10.73
N VAL A 228 -14.61 15.07 -10.91
CA VAL A 228 -14.43 13.70 -11.44
C VAL A 228 -15.50 13.46 -12.49
N TYR A 229 -15.24 12.61 -13.46
CA TYR A 229 -16.27 12.18 -14.41
C TYR A 229 -16.90 10.85 -13.96
N ILE A 230 -18.12 10.61 -14.41
CA ILE A 230 -18.88 9.39 -14.12
C ILE A 230 -19.08 8.61 -15.41
N PRO A 231 -18.37 7.48 -15.61
CA PRO A 231 -18.62 6.60 -16.75
C PRO A 231 -19.93 5.82 -16.61
N ASP A 232 -20.40 5.24 -17.71
CA ASP A 232 -21.55 4.36 -17.68
C ASP A 232 -21.32 3.17 -16.73
N MET A 233 -22.34 2.83 -15.95
CA MET A 233 -22.27 1.79 -14.92
C MET A 233 -21.89 0.42 -15.50
N GLU A 234 -22.34 0.11 -16.71
CA GLU A 234 -22.01 -1.16 -17.35
C GLU A 234 -20.52 -1.27 -17.68
N LEU A 235 -19.91 -0.19 -18.15
CA LEU A 235 -18.46 -0.14 -18.37
C LEU A 235 -17.69 -0.18 -17.05
N GLN A 236 -18.21 0.44 -16.00
CA GLN A 236 -17.60 0.35 -14.66
C GLN A 236 -17.55 -1.09 -14.17
N LYS A 237 -18.63 -1.85 -14.31
CA LYS A 237 -18.68 -3.28 -13.94
C LYS A 237 -17.67 -4.11 -14.74
N GLN A 238 -17.61 -3.94 -16.05
CA GLN A 238 -16.64 -4.62 -16.91
C GLN A 238 -15.19 -4.33 -16.48
N TYR A 239 -14.89 -3.10 -16.09
CA TYR A 239 -13.57 -2.75 -15.58
C TYR A 239 -13.28 -3.44 -14.25
N VAL A 240 -14.23 -3.48 -13.32
CA VAL A 240 -14.07 -4.13 -12.02
C VAL A 240 -13.86 -5.64 -12.20
N GLU A 241 -14.63 -6.30 -13.08
CA GLU A 241 -14.44 -7.72 -13.42
C GLU A 241 -13.01 -7.98 -13.96
N PHE A 242 -12.56 -7.16 -14.91
CA PHE A 242 -11.20 -7.26 -15.44
C PHE A 242 -10.15 -7.10 -14.33
N LYS A 243 -10.30 -6.08 -13.45
CA LYS A 243 -9.38 -5.85 -12.34
C LYS A 243 -9.36 -7.03 -11.36
N GLU A 244 -10.53 -7.60 -11.03
CA GLU A 244 -10.62 -8.77 -10.15
C GLU A 244 -9.88 -9.99 -10.72
N GLU A 245 -9.93 -10.22 -12.04
CA GLU A 245 -9.17 -11.30 -12.68
C GLU A 245 -7.65 -11.10 -12.52
N ILE A 246 -7.18 -9.88 -12.71
CA ILE A 246 -5.77 -9.53 -12.49
C ILE A 246 -5.38 -9.72 -11.01
N ASP A 247 -6.20 -9.26 -10.07
CA ASP A 247 -5.93 -9.40 -8.64
C ASP A 247 -5.90 -10.87 -8.20
N LYS A 248 -6.78 -11.73 -8.74
CA LYS A 248 -6.74 -13.20 -8.54
C LYS A 248 -5.44 -13.82 -9.06
N SER A 249 -4.99 -13.42 -10.24
CA SER A 249 -3.71 -13.87 -10.82
C SER A 249 -2.52 -13.48 -9.93
N ARG A 250 -2.53 -12.26 -9.38
CA ARG A 250 -1.51 -11.76 -8.44
C ARG A 250 -1.46 -12.57 -7.15
N LEU A 251 -2.61 -12.89 -6.56
CA LEU A 251 -2.67 -13.67 -5.31
C LEU A 251 -2.02 -15.05 -5.49
N LEU A 252 -2.29 -15.74 -6.60
CA LEU A 252 -1.67 -17.02 -6.91
C LEU A 252 -0.14 -16.90 -7.08
N SER A 253 0.32 -15.87 -7.77
CA SER A 253 1.74 -15.58 -7.97
C SER A 253 2.46 -15.19 -6.66
N ASN A 254 1.83 -14.38 -5.81
CA ASN A 254 2.38 -13.96 -4.53
C ASN A 254 2.60 -15.13 -3.55
N HIS A 255 1.69 -16.09 -3.51
CA HIS A 255 1.86 -17.28 -2.69
C HIS A 255 3.11 -18.07 -3.08
N SER A 256 3.35 -18.27 -4.37
CA SER A 256 4.55 -18.90 -4.89
C SER A 256 5.83 -18.13 -4.56
N LEU A 257 5.77 -16.79 -4.65
CA LEU A 257 6.90 -15.90 -4.36
C LEU A 257 7.29 -15.92 -2.88
N SER A 258 6.31 -15.94 -1.97
CA SER A 258 6.55 -16.01 -0.52
C SER A 258 7.26 -17.30 -0.13
N LEU A 259 6.90 -18.44 -0.73
CA LEU A 259 7.57 -19.70 -0.53
C LEU A 259 9.04 -19.67 -1.00
N ILE A 260 9.31 -19.07 -2.16
CA ILE A 260 10.69 -18.93 -2.68
C ILE A 260 11.52 -18.03 -1.76
N LYS A 261 10.97 -16.88 -1.32
CA LYS A 261 11.66 -15.97 -0.40
C LYS A 261 12.02 -16.66 0.93
N SER A 262 11.13 -17.48 1.50
CA SER A 262 11.39 -18.21 2.76
C SER A 262 12.50 -19.28 2.66
N ILE A 263 12.79 -19.77 1.45
CA ILE A 263 13.86 -20.75 1.22
C ILE A 263 15.20 -20.05 0.98
N THR A 264 15.19 -18.80 0.55
CA THR A 264 16.38 -18.08 0.05
C THR A 264 16.99 -17.14 1.10
N PHE A 265 16.24 -16.76 2.12
CA PHE A 265 16.64 -15.88 3.23
C PHE A 265 16.40 -16.54 4.59
#